data_cf657d94a4b7f14f4d13b5c2218ff48e
#
_entry.id   cf657d94a4b7f14f4d13b5c2218ff48e
#
_cell.length_a   1.000
_cell.length_b   1.000
_cell.length_c   1.000
_cell.angle_alpha   90.00
_cell.angle_beta   90.00
_cell.angle_gamma   90.00
#
_symmetry.space_group_name_H-M   'P 1'
#
loop_
_entity.id
_entity.type
_entity.pdbx_description
1 polymer ?
#
loop_
_entity_poly.entity_id
_entity_poly.type
_entity_poly.pdbx_seq_one_letter_code
_entity_poly.pdbx_strand_id
1 'polypeptide(L)'
;KYPMYGVTRHQDWWGLGSALKNENHDFDLATIMDIGATTVRFAHYQQSDYLYSRCDSLGLIIWAEIPFVNRVSGQEAENARNQLRELIRQSFNHPSIYVWGLHNEVYHPHEYTKELTRSLHDLAKTEDPDRYTVSVNGYGHMEHPVNLNADIQGMNRYFGWYEKKLQDIEPWVEGLEKNYPDQKLMLTEYGADANIVHQTEYLDNSLNWTKPFYPETFQTKTHEYQWSVIAKHPYIVASYLWNTFDFATPLANRGDLPARNMKGMVTFDRKTKKDSYFWYKANWSEDPVLYLTQRRNVDREKKVTSITVYSNIG
;
A
#
# COMPACT_ATOMS: atom_id res chain seq x y z
N LYS A 1 -3.76 6.92 -21.43
CA LYS A 1 -4.02 6.84 -19.99
C LYS A 1 -2.84 6.10 -19.36
N TYR A 2 -2.09 6.75 -18.48
CA TYR A 2 -0.96 6.12 -17.82
C TYR A 2 -1.50 5.22 -16.68
N PRO A 3 -1.10 3.95 -16.58
CA PRO A 3 -1.56 3.07 -15.51
C PRO A 3 -0.95 3.50 -14.17
N MET A 4 -1.74 3.46 -13.10
CA MET A 4 -1.31 3.77 -11.74
C MET A 4 -1.17 2.48 -10.92
N TYR A 5 -0.13 1.69 -11.24
CA TYR A 5 0.24 0.47 -10.55
C TYR A 5 1.06 0.82 -9.31
N GLY A 6 0.41 0.90 -8.17
CA GLY A 6 1.01 1.48 -6.98
C GLY A 6 1.49 0.44 -5.96
N VAL A 7 2.61 0.76 -5.37
CA VAL A 7 3.15 0.07 -4.21
C VAL A 7 3.39 1.06 -3.07
N THR A 8 3.50 0.55 -1.84
CA THR A 8 3.82 1.38 -0.67
C THR A 8 5.18 1.01 -0.12
N ARG A 9 5.90 1.99 0.41
CA ARG A 9 7.22 1.79 1.01
C ARG A 9 7.35 2.52 2.35
N HIS A 10 7.86 1.80 3.37
CA HIS A 10 8.44 2.38 4.58
C HIS A 10 9.95 2.57 4.43
N GLN A 11 10.52 3.62 5.06
CA GLN A 11 11.96 3.86 5.09
C GLN A 11 12.59 3.10 6.27
N ASP A 12 12.71 1.79 6.12
CA ASP A 12 13.39 0.93 7.07
C ASP A 12 14.09 -0.25 6.39
N TRP A 13 15.01 -0.89 7.11
CA TRP A 13 15.77 -2.03 6.63
C TRP A 13 16.23 -2.91 7.78
N TRP A 14 16.22 -4.22 7.59
CA TRP A 14 16.70 -5.16 8.59
C TRP A 14 18.13 -4.84 9.02
N GLY A 15 18.35 -4.67 10.33
CA GLY A 15 19.65 -4.37 10.92
C GLY A 15 20.10 -2.90 10.84
N LEU A 16 19.37 -2.04 10.10
CA LEU A 16 19.70 -0.61 9.95
C LEU A 16 18.63 0.31 10.55
N GLY A 17 17.41 -0.21 10.75
CA GLY A 17 16.27 0.65 11.06
C GLY A 17 16.04 1.66 9.94
N SER A 18 15.83 2.93 10.28
CA SER A 18 15.66 4.03 9.32
C SER A 18 16.96 4.71 8.88
N ALA A 19 18.13 4.28 9.39
CA ALA A 19 19.44 4.84 9.06
C ALA A 19 19.98 4.28 7.73
N LEU A 20 19.24 4.53 6.65
CA LEU A 20 19.54 4.01 5.32
C LEU A 20 20.57 4.88 4.59
N LYS A 21 21.35 4.23 3.74
CA LYS A 21 22.23 4.87 2.77
C LYS A 21 21.58 4.91 1.39
N ASN A 22 22.16 5.68 0.48
CA ASN A 22 21.66 5.79 -0.90
C ASN A 22 21.55 4.45 -1.60
N GLU A 23 22.49 3.53 -1.37
CA GLU A 23 22.48 2.19 -1.97
C GLU A 23 21.27 1.35 -1.53
N ASN A 24 20.78 1.54 -0.29
CA ASN A 24 19.57 0.89 0.20
C ASN A 24 18.34 1.44 -0.52
N HIS A 25 18.28 2.75 -0.73
CA HIS A 25 17.23 3.41 -1.46
C HIS A 25 17.20 2.97 -2.93
N ASP A 26 18.36 2.92 -3.58
CA ASP A 26 18.48 2.45 -4.96
C ASP A 26 18.05 1.00 -5.12
N PHE A 27 18.39 0.13 -4.17
CA PHE A 27 17.93 -1.26 -4.17
C PHE A 27 16.41 -1.37 -4.07
N ASP A 28 15.80 -0.61 -3.16
CA ASP A 28 14.35 -0.62 -2.98
C ASP A 28 13.64 -0.09 -4.25
N LEU A 29 14.13 1.01 -4.84
CA LEU A 29 13.57 1.55 -6.08
C LEU A 29 13.74 0.60 -7.26
N ALA A 30 14.91 -0.05 -7.39
CA ALA A 30 15.13 -1.06 -8.43
C ALA A 30 14.14 -2.23 -8.28
N THR A 31 13.85 -2.67 -7.05
CA THR A 31 12.88 -3.71 -6.77
C THR A 31 11.44 -3.27 -7.10
N ILE A 32 11.10 -2.01 -6.81
CA ILE A 32 9.80 -1.40 -7.14
C ILE A 32 9.64 -1.28 -8.66
N MET A 33 10.67 -0.89 -9.37
CA MET A 33 10.65 -0.84 -10.85
C MET A 33 10.57 -2.24 -11.46
N ASP A 34 11.30 -3.21 -10.92
CA ASP A 34 11.31 -4.62 -11.40
C ASP A 34 9.93 -5.29 -11.31
N ILE A 35 9.12 -4.97 -10.29
CA ILE A 35 7.73 -5.48 -10.19
C ILE A 35 6.79 -4.88 -11.25
N GLY A 36 7.21 -3.81 -11.92
CA GLY A 36 6.42 -3.06 -12.89
C GLY A 36 5.55 -1.96 -12.28
N ALA A 37 5.84 -1.53 -11.05
CA ALA A 37 5.13 -0.42 -10.43
C ALA A 37 5.43 0.90 -11.14
N THR A 38 4.40 1.73 -11.29
CA THR A 38 4.49 3.05 -11.94
C THR A 38 4.39 4.18 -10.94
N THR A 39 3.94 3.88 -9.73
CA THR A 39 3.81 4.85 -8.63
C THR A 39 4.14 4.21 -7.29
N VAL A 40 4.68 5.03 -6.39
CA VAL A 40 5.02 4.63 -5.01
C VAL A 40 4.45 5.61 -3.99
N ARG A 41 3.82 5.07 -2.95
CA ARG A 41 3.41 5.83 -1.77
C ARG A 41 4.50 5.74 -0.72
N PHE A 42 5.06 6.88 -0.32
CA PHE A 42 6.01 6.97 0.78
C PHE A 42 5.27 7.13 2.11
N ALA A 43 4.87 6.00 2.68
CA ALA A 43 4.09 5.94 3.92
C ALA A 43 5.01 5.95 5.16
N HIS A 44 4.58 6.55 6.24
CA HIS A 44 3.51 7.54 6.42
C HIS A 44 4.14 8.87 6.82
N TYR A 45 5.26 9.25 6.22
CA TYR A 45 6.10 10.37 6.60
C TYR A 45 7.02 10.78 5.45
N GLN A 46 7.55 11.99 5.54
CA GLN A 46 8.60 12.44 4.62
C GLN A 46 9.80 11.50 4.69
N GLN A 47 10.22 10.98 3.54
CA GLN A 47 11.39 10.11 3.43
C GLN A 47 12.63 10.90 2.96
N SER A 48 13.74 10.22 2.73
CA SER A 48 14.98 10.85 2.30
C SER A 48 14.81 11.67 1.02
N ASP A 49 15.37 12.88 1.00
CA ASP A 49 15.41 13.75 -0.18
C ASP A 49 16.03 13.07 -1.41
N TYR A 50 17.00 12.23 -1.18
CA TYR A 50 17.61 11.41 -2.23
C TYR A 50 16.57 10.56 -3.01
N LEU A 51 15.56 10.02 -2.31
CA LEU A 51 14.51 9.21 -2.96
C LEU A 51 13.68 10.01 -3.94
N TYR A 52 13.29 11.24 -3.58
CA TYR A 52 12.51 12.11 -4.48
C TYR A 52 13.28 12.40 -5.75
N SER A 53 14.57 12.80 -5.63
CA SER A 53 15.45 13.03 -6.77
C SER A 53 15.67 11.79 -7.64
N ARG A 54 15.75 10.60 -7.01
CA ARG A 54 15.89 9.35 -7.76
C ARG A 54 14.60 8.98 -8.50
N CYS A 55 13.43 9.19 -7.90
CA CYS A 55 12.16 8.97 -8.57
C CYS A 55 11.96 9.92 -9.76
N ASP A 56 12.37 11.19 -9.65
CA ASP A 56 12.38 12.11 -10.80
C ASP A 56 13.22 11.56 -11.95
N SER A 57 14.40 11.05 -11.65
CA SER A 57 15.32 10.49 -12.66
C SER A 57 14.79 9.19 -13.30
N LEU A 58 14.02 8.40 -12.53
CA LEU A 58 13.47 7.11 -12.96
C LEU A 58 12.09 7.23 -13.62
N GLY A 59 11.44 8.41 -13.53
CA GLY A 59 10.06 8.59 -13.99
C GLY A 59 9.02 7.86 -13.12
N LEU A 60 9.35 7.57 -11.85
CA LEU A 60 8.45 6.91 -10.91
C LEU A 60 7.61 7.96 -10.17
N ILE A 61 6.30 7.87 -10.30
CA ILE A 61 5.36 8.84 -9.70
C ILE A 61 5.31 8.64 -8.18
N ILE A 62 5.25 9.73 -7.42
CA ILE A 62 5.28 9.72 -5.94
C ILE A 62 3.98 10.25 -5.35
N TRP A 63 3.50 9.56 -4.31
CA TRP A 63 2.62 10.09 -3.30
C TRP A 63 3.43 10.35 -2.03
N ALA A 64 3.53 11.61 -1.61
CA ALA A 64 4.19 12.05 -0.39
C ALA A 64 3.17 12.46 0.67
N GLU A 65 3.39 12.12 1.94
CA GLU A 65 2.42 12.38 3.02
C GLU A 65 3.09 12.76 4.35
N ILE A 66 2.32 13.39 5.22
CA ILE A 66 2.73 13.73 6.59
C ILE A 66 2.32 12.62 7.58
N PRO A 67 3.01 12.48 8.73
CA PRO A 67 2.74 11.44 9.73
C PRO A 67 1.52 11.75 10.63
N PHE A 68 0.42 12.17 10.03
CA PHE A 68 -0.85 12.33 10.73
C PHE A 68 -1.69 11.04 10.55
N VAL A 69 -1.53 10.11 11.52
CA VAL A 69 -1.99 8.72 11.38
C VAL A 69 -2.77 8.27 12.62
N ASN A 70 -3.91 7.62 12.42
CA ASN A 70 -4.72 6.89 13.39
C ASN A 70 -5.34 7.76 14.50
N ARG A 71 -4.61 8.00 15.56
CA ARG A 71 -5.13 8.63 16.77
C ARG A 71 -4.97 10.15 16.73
N VAL A 72 -5.93 10.82 17.33
CA VAL A 72 -5.97 12.29 17.46
C VAL A 72 -5.99 12.65 18.94
N SER A 73 -5.06 13.50 19.37
CA SER A 73 -4.99 14.01 20.75
C SER A 73 -5.72 15.34 20.94
N GLY A 74 -6.02 16.05 19.85
CA GLY A 74 -6.57 17.39 19.85
C GLY A 74 -5.52 18.51 19.90
N GLN A 75 -4.23 18.17 19.77
CA GLN A 75 -3.11 19.14 19.85
C GLN A 75 -2.22 19.12 18.58
N GLU A 76 -2.58 18.35 17.57
CA GLU A 76 -1.75 18.13 16.37
C GLU A 76 -1.74 19.30 15.39
N ALA A 77 -2.72 20.20 15.47
CA ALA A 77 -3.04 21.15 14.40
C ALA A 77 -1.86 22.01 13.95
N GLU A 78 -1.10 22.57 14.87
CA GLU A 78 0.06 23.41 14.52
C GLU A 78 1.18 22.57 13.90
N ASN A 79 1.51 21.45 14.53
CA ASN A 79 2.57 20.55 14.05
C ASN A 79 2.22 19.94 12.69
N ALA A 80 0.99 19.49 12.49
CA ALA A 80 0.55 18.92 11.21
C ALA A 80 0.64 19.96 10.07
N ARG A 81 0.19 21.20 10.32
CA ARG A 81 0.33 22.29 9.33
C ARG A 81 1.78 22.64 9.03
N ASN A 82 2.64 22.68 10.06
CA ASN A 82 4.05 22.97 9.87
C ASN A 82 4.73 21.86 9.07
N GLN A 83 4.52 20.61 9.41
CA GLN A 83 5.08 19.46 8.66
C GLN A 83 4.60 19.42 7.21
N LEU A 84 3.32 19.70 6.95
CA LEU A 84 2.80 19.74 5.57
C LEU A 84 3.44 20.88 4.77
N ARG A 85 3.54 22.07 5.36
CA ARG A 85 4.21 23.21 4.72
C ARG A 85 5.68 22.93 4.41
N GLU A 86 6.39 22.34 5.34
CA GLU A 86 7.80 21.98 5.15
C GLU A 86 7.97 20.91 4.09
N LEU A 87 7.15 19.86 4.11
CA LEU A 87 7.16 18.82 3.09
C LEU A 87 6.93 19.41 1.70
N ILE A 88 5.91 20.26 1.52
CA ILE A 88 5.61 20.88 0.23
C ILE A 88 6.77 21.77 -0.22
N ARG A 89 7.24 22.67 0.63
CA ARG A 89 8.29 23.63 0.26
C ARG A 89 9.63 22.98 -0.04
N GLN A 90 10.02 21.95 0.71
CA GLN A 90 11.24 21.19 0.45
C GLN A 90 11.15 20.37 -0.84
N SER A 91 9.98 19.82 -1.13
CA SER A 91 9.79 18.89 -2.23
C SER A 91 9.07 19.46 -3.44
N PHE A 92 8.80 20.77 -3.46
CA PHE A 92 8.01 21.45 -4.50
C PHE A 92 8.56 21.22 -5.92
N ASN A 93 9.88 21.22 -6.06
CA ASN A 93 10.56 21.09 -7.35
C ASN A 93 10.72 19.64 -7.86
N HIS A 94 10.14 18.65 -7.15
CA HIS A 94 10.14 17.27 -7.62
C HIS A 94 8.93 16.99 -8.52
N PRO A 95 9.11 16.87 -9.85
CA PRO A 95 8.01 16.66 -10.79
C PRO A 95 7.34 15.29 -10.64
N SER A 96 8.00 14.33 -10.04
CA SER A 96 7.44 13.00 -9.77
C SER A 96 6.32 13.02 -8.72
N ILE A 97 6.27 14.02 -7.82
CA ILE A 97 5.20 14.11 -6.84
C ILE A 97 3.91 14.58 -7.52
N TYR A 98 2.84 13.81 -7.42
CA TYR A 98 1.55 14.16 -8.00
C TYR A 98 0.48 14.47 -6.94
N VAL A 99 0.67 14.02 -5.69
CA VAL A 99 -0.33 14.15 -4.63
C VAL A 99 0.32 14.30 -3.26
N TRP A 100 -0.28 15.16 -2.44
CA TRP A 100 0.05 15.38 -1.03
C TRP A 100 -0.95 14.66 -0.13
N GLY A 101 -0.46 13.73 0.71
CA GLY A 101 -1.27 13.03 1.69
C GLY A 101 -1.47 13.85 2.96
N LEU A 102 -2.74 14.11 3.31
CA LEU A 102 -3.10 14.94 4.44
C LEU A 102 -3.18 14.18 5.76
N HIS A 103 -3.64 12.94 5.71
CA HIS A 103 -3.76 12.02 6.85
C HIS A 103 -3.94 10.59 6.40
N ASN A 104 -3.72 9.65 7.32
CA ASN A 104 -4.03 8.24 7.13
C ASN A 104 -4.85 7.69 8.30
N GLU A 105 -6.01 7.07 8.00
CA GLU A 105 -6.81 6.30 8.97
C GLU A 105 -7.11 7.04 10.28
N VAL A 106 -7.54 8.27 10.20
CA VAL A 106 -7.97 9.03 11.38
C VAL A 106 -9.32 8.48 11.86
N TYR A 107 -9.29 7.71 12.95
CA TYR A 107 -10.40 6.88 13.42
C TYR A 107 -11.49 7.59 14.19
N HIS A 108 -11.24 8.75 14.71
CA HIS A 108 -12.20 9.50 15.49
C HIS A 108 -12.53 10.83 14.80
N PRO A 109 -13.54 10.82 13.95
CA PRO A 109 -13.93 12.01 13.20
C PRO A 109 -14.75 12.96 14.09
N HIS A 110 -14.06 13.73 14.89
CA HIS A 110 -14.65 14.84 15.64
C HIS A 110 -14.64 16.11 14.81
N GLU A 111 -15.37 17.13 15.24
CA GLU A 111 -15.36 18.44 14.57
C GLU A 111 -13.94 19.00 14.47
N TYR A 112 -13.13 18.86 15.51
CA TYR A 112 -11.71 19.22 15.49
C TYR A 112 -10.95 18.55 14.32
N THR A 113 -11.13 17.26 14.11
CA THR A 113 -10.44 16.52 13.04
C THR A 113 -10.90 16.96 11.66
N LYS A 114 -12.20 17.22 11.53
CA LYS A 114 -12.78 17.75 10.29
C LYS A 114 -12.23 19.14 9.97
N GLU A 115 -12.18 20.04 10.93
CA GLU A 115 -11.59 21.37 10.78
C GLU A 115 -10.08 21.29 10.47
N LEU A 116 -9.36 20.41 11.16
CA LEU A 116 -7.93 20.23 10.92
C LEU A 116 -7.67 19.72 9.50
N THR A 117 -8.33 18.65 9.06
CA THR A 117 -8.12 18.11 7.70
C THR A 117 -8.51 19.10 6.61
N ARG A 118 -9.56 19.93 6.84
CA ARG A 118 -9.90 21.04 5.95
C ARG A 118 -8.77 22.05 5.89
N SER A 119 -8.25 22.47 7.05
CA SER A 119 -7.15 23.45 7.11
C SER A 119 -5.87 22.94 6.45
N LEU A 120 -5.62 21.62 6.48
CA LEU A 120 -4.49 20.99 5.78
C LEU A 120 -4.69 21.02 4.26
N HIS A 121 -5.90 20.75 3.78
CA HIS A 121 -6.23 20.88 2.36
C HIS A 121 -6.03 22.33 1.88
N ASP A 122 -6.62 23.31 2.57
CA ASP A 122 -6.52 24.72 2.20
C ASP A 122 -5.06 25.22 2.22
N LEU A 123 -4.26 24.75 3.19
CA LEU A 123 -2.83 25.01 3.25
C LEU A 123 -2.09 24.41 2.05
N ALA A 124 -2.35 23.15 1.72
CA ALA A 124 -1.71 22.50 0.58
C ALA A 124 -2.02 23.23 -0.72
N LYS A 125 -3.29 23.62 -0.93
CA LYS A 125 -3.71 24.38 -2.13
C LYS A 125 -3.15 25.81 -2.15
N THR A 126 -2.80 26.38 -1.00
CA THR A 126 -2.13 27.68 -0.91
C THR A 126 -0.65 27.59 -1.27
N GLU A 127 0.04 26.55 -0.79
CA GLU A 127 1.48 26.33 -1.04
C GLU A 127 1.74 25.70 -2.43
N ASP A 128 0.81 24.88 -2.92
CA ASP A 128 0.88 24.17 -4.21
C ASP A 128 -0.52 23.99 -4.80
N PRO A 129 -1.01 24.94 -5.60
CA PRO A 129 -2.35 24.90 -6.17
C PRO A 129 -2.54 23.80 -7.23
N ASP A 130 -1.47 23.34 -7.85
CA ASP A 130 -1.54 22.47 -9.05
C ASP A 130 -1.64 20.99 -8.68
N ARG A 131 -0.97 20.55 -7.61
CA ARG A 131 -1.00 19.14 -7.20
C ARG A 131 -2.25 18.81 -6.40
N TYR A 132 -2.67 17.55 -6.51
CA TYR A 132 -3.80 17.03 -5.76
C TYR A 132 -3.47 16.84 -4.28
N THR A 133 -4.52 16.78 -3.47
CA THR A 133 -4.47 16.30 -2.08
C THR A 133 -5.26 15.00 -1.94
N VAL A 134 -4.87 14.14 -0.99
CA VAL A 134 -5.58 12.90 -0.69
C VAL A 134 -5.78 12.72 0.80
N SER A 135 -6.98 12.28 1.17
CA SER A 135 -7.36 11.84 2.52
C SER A 135 -7.58 10.32 2.50
N VAL A 136 -7.05 9.60 3.49
CA VAL A 136 -7.13 8.14 3.52
C VAL A 136 -8.03 7.66 4.65
N ASN A 137 -9.08 6.93 4.27
CA ASN A 137 -10.06 6.34 5.17
C ASN A 137 -9.77 4.86 5.42
N GLY A 138 -9.69 4.44 6.69
CA GLY A 138 -9.57 3.03 7.08
C GLY A 138 -10.90 2.28 7.30
N TYR A 139 -12.06 2.96 7.35
CA TYR A 139 -13.31 2.36 7.86
C TYR A 139 -14.56 2.52 7.03
N GLY A 140 -14.50 3.00 5.87
CA GLY A 140 -15.56 2.58 5.04
C GLY A 140 -16.68 3.49 4.59
N HIS A 141 -16.88 4.70 4.99
CA HIS A 141 -17.89 5.55 4.36
C HIS A 141 -17.24 6.64 3.53
N MET A 142 -17.52 6.64 2.22
CA MET A 142 -16.93 7.60 1.28
C MET A 142 -17.28 9.05 1.67
N GLU A 143 -18.52 9.26 2.14
CA GLU A 143 -19.06 10.57 2.53
C GLU A 143 -18.62 11.05 3.92
N HIS A 144 -17.68 10.36 4.56
CA HIS A 144 -17.24 10.78 5.89
C HIS A 144 -16.58 12.18 5.83
N PRO A 145 -17.02 13.16 6.67
CA PRO A 145 -16.57 14.56 6.56
C PRO A 145 -15.07 14.78 6.57
N VAL A 146 -14.33 13.96 7.31
CA VAL A 146 -12.85 14.03 7.37
C VAL A 146 -12.22 13.70 6.03
N ASN A 147 -12.84 12.82 5.25
CA ASN A 147 -12.32 12.36 3.96
C ASN A 147 -12.71 13.28 2.81
N LEU A 148 -13.86 13.97 2.92
CA LEU A 148 -14.35 14.88 1.90
C LEU A 148 -13.54 16.19 1.79
N ASN A 149 -12.56 16.40 2.65
CA ASN A 149 -11.75 17.61 2.67
C ASN A 149 -10.58 17.61 1.67
N ALA A 150 -10.37 16.54 0.92
CA ALA A 150 -9.30 16.43 -0.07
C ALA A 150 -9.84 16.34 -1.49
N ASP A 151 -8.99 16.56 -2.50
CA ASP A 151 -9.35 16.40 -3.91
C ASP A 151 -9.65 14.92 -4.24
N ILE A 152 -8.95 13.99 -3.60
CA ILE A 152 -9.06 12.55 -3.82
C ILE A 152 -9.36 11.86 -2.50
N GLN A 153 -10.25 10.85 -2.58
CA GLN A 153 -10.56 10.01 -1.44
C GLN A 153 -9.89 8.63 -1.61
N GLY A 154 -9.04 8.32 -0.64
CA GLY A 154 -8.37 7.03 -0.54
C GLY A 154 -9.07 6.12 0.47
N MET A 155 -9.07 4.83 0.20
CA MET A 155 -9.63 3.82 1.11
C MET A 155 -8.65 2.68 1.32
N ASN A 156 -8.34 2.40 2.59
CA ASN A 156 -7.61 1.20 3.00
C ASN A 156 -8.61 0.09 3.26
N ARG A 157 -8.51 -1.02 2.49
CA ARG A 157 -9.47 -2.12 2.59
C ARG A 157 -8.76 -3.47 2.53
N TYR A 158 -8.96 -4.26 3.55
CA TYR A 158 -8.29 -5.54 3.74
C TYR A 158 -9.27 -6.70 3.78
N PHE A 159 -10.10 -6.80 2.72
CA PHE A 159 -11.08 -7.89 2.58
C PHE A 159 -10.41 -9.27 2.66
N GLY A 160 -10.97 -10.14 3.51
CA GLY A 160 -10.45 -11.48 3.76
C GLY A 160 -9.28 -11.53 4.77
N TRP A 161 -8.76 -10.37 5.20
CA TRP A 161 -7.69 -10.31 6.19
C TRP A 161 -8.16 -9.66 7.49
N TYR A 162 -8.38 -8.34 7.52
CA TYR A 162 -8.89 -7.64 8.70
C TYR A 162 -10.41 -7.60 8.76
N GLU A 163 -11.08 -7.73 7.64
CA GLU A 163 -12.51 -7.52 7.50
C GLU A 163 -13.16 -8.50 6.52
N LYS A 164 -14.43 -8.84 6.76
CA LYS A 164 -15.31 -9.56 5.84
C LYS A 164 -14.66 -10.79 5.17
N LYS A 165 -15.20 -11.20 4.03
CA LYS A 165 -14.61 -12.22 3.15
C LYS A 165 -13.87 -11.57 1.99
N LEU A 166 -12.91 -12.28 1.42
CA LEU A 166 -12.15 -11.80 0.26
C LEU A 166 -13.06 -11.42 -0.91
N GLN A 167 -14.09 -12.23 -1.16
CA GLN A 167 -15.04 -12.04 -2.25
C GLN A 167 -15.93 -10.79 -2.10
N ASP A 168 -16.01 -10.23 -0.91
CA ASP A 168 -16.85 -9.04 -0.64
C ASP A 168 -16.26 -7.74 -1.22
N ILE A 169 -15.01 -7.76 -1.70
CA ILE A 169 -14.38 -6.59 -2.35
C ILE A 169 -15.10 -6.20 -3.64
N GLU A 170 -15.50 -7.16 -4.49
CA GLU A 170 -16.13 -6.87 -5.79
C GLU A 170 -17.51 -6.20 -5.60
N PRO A 171 -18.47 -6.76 -4.84
CA PRO A 171 -19.74 -6.08 -4.59
C PRO A 171 -19.60 -4.76 -3.81
N TRP A 172 -18.54 -4.60 -3.02
CA TRP A 172 -18.24 -3.31 -2.38
C TRP A 172 -17.85 -2.24 -3.41
N VAL A 173 -16.97 -2.56 -4.36
CA VAL A 173 -16.57 -1.63 -5.44
C VAL A 173 -17.79 -1.28 -6.31
N GLU A 174 -18.57 -2.28 -6.72
CA GLU A 174 -19.80 -2.08 -7.51
C GLU A 174 -20.81 -1.18 -6.80
N GLY A 175 -20.96 -1.37 -5.48
CA GLY A 175 -21.82 -0.54 -4.64
C GLY A 175 -21.35 0.92 -4.58
N LEU A 176 -20.05 1.16 -4.49
CA LEU A 176 -19.50 2.51 -4.51
C LEU A 176 -19.68 3.17 -5.89
N GLU A 177 -19.37 2.47 -6.97
CA GLU A 177 -19.54 2.99 -8.33
C GLU A 177 -21.00 3.35 -8.61
N LYS A 178 -21.93 2.51 -8.16
CA LYS A 178 -23.38 2.75 -8.29
C LYS A 178 -23.87 3.97 -7.49
N ASN A 179 -23.41 4.09 -6.24
CA ASN A 179 -23.91 5.12 -5.33
C ASN A 179 -23.17 6.46 -5.48
N TYR A 180 -21.95 6.44 -5.98
CA TYR A 180 -21.05 7.61 -6.10
C TYR A 180 -20.36 7.63 -7.48
N PRO A 181 -21.10 7.65 -8.60
CA PRO A 181 -20.54 7.49 -9.95
C PRO A 181 -19.56 8.61 -10.34
N ASP A 182 -19.72 9.80 -9.78
CA ASP A 182 -18.85 10.95 -10.05
C ASP A 182 -17.55 10.97 -9.23
N GLN A 183 -17.48 10.12 -8.19
CA GLN A 183 -16.27 9.96 -7.38
C GLN A 183 -15.31 8.95 -8.05
N LYS A 184 -14.02 9.13 -7.82
CA LYS A 184 -13.00 8.16 -8.24
C LYS A 184 -12.33 7.55 -7.04
N LEU A 185 -12.43 6.25 -6.92
CA LEU A 185 -11.85 5.49 -5.83
C LEU A 185 -10.35 5.33 -6.03
N MET A 186 -9.59 5.68 -5.02
CA MET A 186 -8.21 5.24 -4.85
C MET A 186 -8.16 4.17 -3.77
N LEU A 187 -7.82 2.92 -4.13
CA LEU A 187 -7.62 1.84 -3.16
C LEU A 187 -6.20 1.95 -2.60
N THR A 188 -6.08 2.54 -1.41
CA THR A 188 -4.81 3.07 -0.90
C THR A 188 -4.00 2.09 -0.06
N GLU A 189 -4.63 1.02 0.41
CA GLU A 189 -3.96 -0.14 0.99
C GLU A 189 -4.83 -1.38 0.83
N TYR A 190 -4.21 -2.52 0.50
CA TYR A 190 -4.84 -3.84 0.44
C TYR A 190 -3.79 -4.95 0.53
N GLY A 191 -4.21 -6.16 0.85
CA GLY A 191 -3.33 -7.33 0.94
C GLY A 191 -3.53 -8.16 2.21
N ALA A 192 -2.60 -9.07 2.48
CA ALA A 192 -2.56 -9.93 3.65
C ALA A 192 -1.13 -10.17 4.10
N ASP A 193 -0.92 -10.50 5.39
CA ASP A 193 0.41 -10.91 5.88
C ASP A 193 0.78 -12.31 5.38
N ALA A 194 2.09 -12.56 5.22
CA ALA A 194 2.65 -13.91 4.99
C ALA A 194 4.02 -14.07 5.65
N ASN A 195 4.14 -15.11 6.46
CA ASN A 195 5.43 -15.60 6.90
C ASN A 195 5.92 -16.68 5.93
N ILE A 196 7.09 -16.49 5.32
CA ILE A 196 7.61 -17.40 4.28
C ILE A 196 7.92 -18.81 4.77
N VAL A 197 8.00 -19.03 6.09
CA VAL A 197 8.16 -20.37 6.66
C VAL A 197 6.82 -21.06 6.92
N HIS A 198 5.71 -20.35 6.84
CA HIS A 198 4.38 -20.90 6.95
C HIS A 198 3.89 -21.34 5.57
N GLN A 199 3.86 -22.64 5.35
CA GLN A 199 3.44 -23.23 4.09
C GLN A 199 2.27 -24.20 4.29
N THR A 200 1.35 -24.25 3.34
CA THR A 200 0.23 -25.22 3.36
C THR A 200 -0.36 -25.41 1.96
N GLU A 201 -0.85 -26.62 1.72
CA GLU A 201 -1.72 -26.92 0.58
C GLU A 201 -3.22 -26.74 0.90
N TYR A 202 -3.54 -26.47 2.17
CA TYR A 202 -4.91 -26.33 2.66
C TYR A 202 -5.18 -24.90 3.08
N LEU A 203 -5.98 -24.22 2.28
CA LEU A 203 -6.49 -22.89 2.63
C LEU A 203 -7.94 -23.06 3.09
N ASP A 204 -8.22 -22.58 4.27
CA ASP A 204 -9.58 -22.50 4.78
C ASP A 204 -9.98 -21.05 5.11
N ASN A 205 -11.27 -20.84 5.29
CA ASN A 205 -11.83 -19.51 5.57
C ASN A 205 -11.58 -19.03 7.02
N SER A 206 -10.90 -19.82 7.85
CA SER A 206 -10.53 -19.44 9.22
C SER A 206 -9.24 -18.64 9.29
N LEU A 207 -8.46 -18.64 8.22
CA LEU A 207 -7.19 -17.89 8.13
C LEU A 207 -7.48 -16.38 8.11
N ASN A 208 -6.94 -15.68 9.08
CA ASN A 208 -7.03 -14.23 9.19
C ASN A 208 -5.96 -13.72 10.18
N TRP A 209 -5.89 -12.41 10.34
CA TRP A 209 -4.88 -11.74 11.18
C TRP A 209 -4.90 -12.10 12.68
N THR A 210 -5.97 -12.71 13.20
CA THR A 210 -6.09 -13.11 14.62
C THR A 210 -5.44 -14.46 14.91
N LYS A 211 -5.08 -15.23 13.87
CA LYS A 211 -4.43 -16.54 14.01
C LYS A 211 -2.91 -16.38 13.98
N PRO A 212 -2.14 -17.31 14.55
CA PRO A 212 -0.68 -17.26 14.50
C PRO A 212 -0.10 -17.71 13.15
N PHE A 213 -0.85 -18.45 12.35
CA PHE A 213 -0.39 -19.07 11.11
C PHE A 213 -0.74 -18.21 9.90
N TYR A 214 0.28 -17.67 9.23
CA TYR A 214 0.16 -16.78 8.07
C TYR A 214 0.81 -17.41 6.84
N PRO A 215 0.14 -18.38 6.18
CA PRO A 215 0.76 -19.07 5.06
C PRO A 215 0.92 -18.18 3.83
N GLU A 216 2.05 -18.29 3.17
CA GLU A 216 2.37 -17.53 1.96
C GLU A 216 1.33 -17.75 0.85
N THR A 217 0.82 -18.98 0.72
CA THR A 217 -0.22 -19.31 -0.24
C THR A 217 -1.50 -18.49 -0.03
N PHE A 218 -1.84 -18.15 1.23
CA PHE A 218 -3.00 -17.31 1.53
C PHE A 218 -2.79 -15.87 1.04
N GLN A 219 -1.63 -15.27 1.32
CA GLN A 219 -1.27 -13.94 0.79
C GLN A 219 -1.37 -13.94 -0.74
N THR A 220 -0.77 -14.94 -1.37
CA THR A 220 -0.74 -15.08 -2.83
C THR A 220 -2.14 -15.11 -3.42
N LYS A 221 -3.03 -15.96 -2.90
CA LYS A 221 -4.42 -16.07 -3.36
C LYS A 221 -5.23 -14.80 -3.08
N THR A 222 -4.96 -14.12 -1.97
CA THR A 222 -5.57 -12.83 -1.66
C THR A 222 -5.22 -11.79 -2.73
N HIS A 223 -3.94 -11.66 -3.09
CA HIS A 223 -3.50 -10.71 -4.10
C HIS A 223 -3.96 -11.10 -5.52
N GLU A 224 -3.95 -12.39 -5.87
CA GLU A 224 -4.52 -12.87 -7.14
C GLU A 224 -5.97 -12.38 -7.32
N TYR A 225 -6.79 -12.58 -6.30
CA TYR A 225 -8.20 -12.20 -6.35
C TYR A 225 -8.39 -10.68 -6.32
N GLN A 226 -7.77 -9.98 -5.37
CA GLN A 226 -7.91 -8.53 -5.24
C GLN A 226 -7.48 -7.82 -6.53
N TRP A 227 -6.33 -8.20 -7.11
CA TRP A 227 -5.90 -7.62 -8.38
C TRP A 227 -6.85 -7.94 -9.54
N SER A 228 -7.41 -9.15 -9.59
CA SER A 228 -8.39 -9.50 -10.63
C SER A 228 -9.65 -8.61 -10.59
N VAL A 229 -10.07 -8.16 -9.39
CA VAL A 229 -11.17 -7.21 -9.21
C VAL A 229 -10.72 -5.80 -9.59
N ILE A 230 -9.57 -5.34 -9.07
CA ILE A 230 -9.03 -4.00 -9.34
C ILE A 230 -8.89 -3.77 -10.85
N ALA A 231 -8.31 -4.73 -11.57
CA ALA A 231 -8.07 -4.63 -13.01
C ALA A 231 -9.35 -4.54 -13.84
N LYS A 232 -10.47 -5.08 -13.36
CA LYS A 232 -11.78 -5.04 -14.04
C LYS A 232 -12.56 -3.76 -13.81
N HIS A 233 -12.28 -3.03 -12.74
CA HIS A 233 -13.08 -1.87 -12.32
C HIS A 233 -12.35 -0.54 -12.57
N PRO A 234 -12.57 0.14 -13.71
CA PRO A 234 -11.96 1.44 -14.01
C PRO A 234 -12.34 2.56 -13.03
N TYR A 235 -13.36 2.33 -12.22
CA TYR A 235 -13.74 3.18 -11.09
C TYR A 235 -12.60 3.30 -10.07
N ILE A 236 -11.78 2.26 -9.89
CA ILE A 236 -10.53 2.30 -9.13
C ILE A 236 -9.46 2.95 -10.01
N VAL A 237 -9.21 4.23 -9.79
CA VAL A 237 -8.29 5.02 -10.64
C VAL A 237 -6.83 4.78 -10.32
N ALA A 238 -6.53 4.36 -9.09
CA ALA A 238 -5.20 3.95 -8.64
C ALA A 238 -5.33 2.94 -7.50
N SER A 239 -4.37 2.05 -7.38
CA SER A 239 -4.30 1.12 -6.24
C SER A 239 -2.87 1.04 -5.71
N TYR A 240 -2.73 0.92 -4.38
CA TYR A 240 -1.44 0.81 -3.71
C TYR A 240 -1.44 -0.44 -2.85
N LEU A 241 -0.68 -1.45 -3.23
CA LEU A 241 -0.55 -2.63 -2.39
C LEU A 241 0.21 -2.29 -1.09
N TRP A 242 -0.23 -2.86 0.01
CA TRP A 242 0.44 -2.75 1.28
C TRP A 242 1.11 -4.08 1.63
N ASN A 243 2.41 -4.21 1.49
CA ASN A 243 3.48 -3.25 1.25
C ASN A 243 4.47 -3.85 0.24
N THR A 244 5.45 -3.10 -0.26
CA THR A 244 6.51 -3.68 -1.10
C THR A 244 7.38 -4.61 -0.27
N PHE A 245 7.78 -4.16 0.92
CA PHE A 245 8.67 -4.90 1.82
C PHE A 245 7.99 -5.16 3.15
N ASP A 246 8.31 -6.28 3.78
CA ASP A 246 8.04 -6.45 5.21
C ASP A 246 8.80 -5.35 5.97
N PHE A 247 8.24 -4.87 7.08
CA PHE A 247 8.82 -3.74 7.82
C PHE A 247 8.63 -3.89 9.33
N ALA A 248 9.38 -3.10 10.10
CA ALA A 248 9.31 -3.08 11.54
C ALA A 248 8.00 -2.48 12.05
N THR A 249 7.33 -3.19 12.96
CA THR A 249 6.15 -2.70 13.68
C THR A 249 6.31 -3.08 15.16
N PRO A 250 6.91 -2.22 15.98
CA PRO A 250 7.41 -2.61 17.31
C PRO A 250 6.38 -3.26 18.24
N LEU A 251 5.11 -2.90 18.09
CA LEU A 251 4.03 -3.43 18.94
C LEU A 251 3.35 -4.69 18.36
N ALA A 252 3.74 -5.13 17.17
CA ALA A 252 3.16 -6.32 16.56
C ALA A 252 3.79 -7.59 17.17
N ASN A 253 2.92 -8.54 17.53
CA ASN A 253 3.34 -9.88 17.94
C ASN A 253 2.34 -10.89 17.33
N ARG A 254 2.57 -11.25 16.06
CA ARG A 254 1.67 -12.11 15.29
C ARG A 254 2.43 -12.81 14.15
N GLY A 255 1.87 -13.92 13.69
CA GLY A 255 2.45 -14.70 12.60
C GLY A 255 3.83 -15.28 12.94
N ASP A 256 4.06 -15.60 14.22
CA ASP A 256 5.29 -16.18 14.80
C ASP A 256 6.56 -15.31 14.60
N LEU A 257 6.39 -14.04 14.21
CA LEU A 257 7.50 -13.08 14.13
C LEU A 257 7.14 -11.80 14.89
N PRO A 258 7.82 -11.54 16.02
CA PRO A 258 7.61 -10.32 16.78
C PRO A 258 8.09 -9.07 16.02
N ALA A 259 7.47 -7.95 16.34
CA ALA A 259 7.84 -6.63 15.86
C ALA A 259 7.90 -6.49 14.33
N ARG A 260 7.01 -7.19 13.61
CA ARG A 260 7.02 -7.20 12.14
C ARG A 260 5.62 -7.13 11.53
N ASN A 261 5.49 -6.30 10.49
CA ASN A 261 4.41 -6.39 9.51
C ASN A 261 4.91 -7.21 8.32
N MET A 262 4.19 -8.26 7.97
CA MET A 262 4.60 -9.22 6.94
C MET A 262 3.76 -9.14 5.67
N LYS A 263 3.11 -8.00 5.42
CA LYS A 263 2.34 -7.79 4.18
C LYS A 263 3.21 -7.48 2.97
N GLY A 264 4.53 -7.37 3.16
CA GLY A 264 5.46 -7.14 2.05
C GLY A 264 5.41 -8.24 0.99
N MET A 265 5.64 -7.82 -0.25
CA MET A 265 5.89 -8.75 -1.37
C MET A 265 7.32 -9.29 -1.31
N VAL A 266 8.18 -8.64 -0.53
CA VAL A 266 9.58 -9.01 -0.30
C VAL A 266 9.84 -9.02 1.21
N THR A 267 10.64 -9.96 1.69
CA THR A 267 10.99 -10.06 3.12
C THR A 267 11.75 -8.83 3.62
N PHE A 268 11.72 -8.58 4.95
CA PHE A 268 12.34 -7.41 5.56
C PHE A 268 13.84 -7.28 5.29
N ASP A 269 14.54 -8.40 5.18
CA ASP A 269 15.97 -8.46 4.82
C ASP A 269 16.25 -8.32 3.32
N ARG A 270 15.21 -8.11 2.50
CA ARG A 270 15.25 -7.99 1.03
C ARG A 270 15.72 -9.24 0.29
N LYS A 271 15.90 -10.36 0.96
CA LYS A 271 16.48 -11.57 0.33
C LYS A 271 15.47 -12.43 -0.43
N THR A 272 14.20 -12.39 -0.03
CA THR A 272 13.20 -13.27 -0.61
C THR A 272 12.04 -12.48 -1.21
N LYS A 273 11.85 -12.60 -2.51
CA LYS A 273 10.63 -12.21 -3.20
C LYS A 273 9.59 -13.32 -2.98
N LYS A 274 8.42 -12.98 -2.43
CA LYS A 274 7.31 -13.90 -2.20
C LYS A 274 6.59 -14.21 -3.52
N ASP A 275 5.75 -15.25 -3.54
CA ASP A 275 5.03 -15.64 -4.76
C ASP A 275 4.14 -14.51 -5.30
N SER A 276 3.52 -13.72 -4.42
CA SER A 276 2.71 -12.55 -4.77
C SER A 276 3.49 -11.46 -5.51
N TYR A 277 4.81 -11.32 -5.28
CA TYR A 277 5.67 -10.43 -6.06
C TYR A 277 5.63 -10.79 -7.56
N PHE A 278 5.78 -12.07 -7.87
CA PHE A 278 5.81 -12.54 -9.25
C PHE A 278 4.43 -12.51 -9.91
N TRP A 279 3.35 -12.58 -9.12
CA TRP A 279 2.01 -12.33 -9.62
C TRP A 279 1.89 -10.90 -10.18
N TYR A 280 2.30 -9.90 -9.40
CA TYR A 280 2.27 -8.51 -9.87
C TYR A 280 3.25 -8.28 -11.02
N LYS A 281 4.46 -8.83 -10.95
CA LYS A 281 5.43 -8.71 -12.05
C LYS A 281 4.87 -9.26 -13.36
N ALA A 282 4.18 -10.39 -13.32
CA ALA A 282 3.54 -10.94 -14.52
C ALA A 282 2.37 -10.10 -15.07
N ASN A 283 1.75 -9.27 -14.21
CA ASN A 283 0.63 -8.42 -14.62
C ASN A 283 1.02 -6.98 -14.96
N TRP A 284 2.12 -6.47 -14.42
CA TRP A 284 2.49 -5.07 -14.49
C TRP A 284 3.73 -4.80 -15.33
N SER A 285 4.68 -5.74 -15.35
CA SER A 285 5.95 -5.57 -16.04
C SER A 285 5.87 -6.00 -17.49
N GLU A 286 6.59 -5.31 -18.36
CA GLU A 286 6.82 -5.71 -19.75
C GLU A 286 7.96 -6.73 -19.87
N ASP A 287 8.79 -6.89 -18.83
CA ASP A 287 9.84 -7.90 -18.80
C ASP A 287 9.26 -9.32 -18.84
N PRO A 288 9.88 -10.26 -19.56
CA PRO A 288 9.43 -11.63 -19.61
C PRO A 288 9.38 -12.27 -18.21
N VAL A 289 8.24 -12.85 -17.88
CA VAL A 289 8.03 -13.58 -16.62
C VAL A 289 7.61 -15.01 -16.89
N LEU A 290 8.31 -15.97 -16.28
CA LEU A 290 7.89 -17.35 -16.14
C LEU A 290 8.27 -17.81 -14.74
N TYR A 291 7.28 -17.98 -13.86
CA TYR A 291 7.52 -18.28 -12.46
C TYR A 291 6.62 -19.37 -11.93
N LEU A 292 7.23 -20.40 -11.35
CA LEU A 292 6.54 -21.49 -10.66
C LEU A 292 6.32 -21.10 -9.20
N THR A 293 5.06 -21.10 -8.76
CA THR A 293 4.69 -20.75 -7.37
C THR A 293 4.91 -21.90 -6.40
N GLN A 294 4.75 -21.62 -5.11
CA GLN A 294 4.79 -22.61 -4.02
C GLN A 294 6.07 -23.44 -3.94
N ARG A 295 7.20 -22.89 -4.40
CA ARG A 295 8.50 -23.60 -4.37
C ARG A 295 9.04 -23.81 -2.96
N ARG A 296 8.58 -23.01 -1.97
CA ARG A 296 8.92 -23.14 -0.55
C ARG A 296 8.06 -24.16 0.18
N ASN A 297 6.93 -24.57 -0.38
CA ASN A 297 6.08 -25.62 0.15
C ASN A 297 6.64 -27.00 -0.27
N VAL A 298 7.69 -27.44 0.43
CA VAL A 298 8.42 -28.69 0.08
C VAL A 298 7.76 -29.92 0.70
N ASP A 299 7.15 -29.79 1.87
CA ASP A 299 6.45 -30.86 2.58
C ASP A 299 4.98 -30.87 2.14
N ARG A 300 4.67 -31.73 1.17
CA ARG A 300 3.33 -31.82 0.59
C ARG A 300 2.60 -33.06 1.08
N GLU A 301 1.36 -32.86 1.50
CA GLU A 301 0.50 -33.92 2.05
C GLU A 301 -0.44 -34.52 1.02
N LYS A 302 -0.81 -33.76 0.00
CA LYS A 302 -1.73 -34.21 -1.05
C LYS A 302 -1.04 -35.18 -2.03
N LYS A 303 -1.73 -36.27 -2.37
CA LYS A 303 -1.27 -37.18 -3.45
C LYS A 303 -1.21 -36.49 -4.82
N VAL A 304 -2.07 -35.52 -5.04
CA VAL A 304 -2.10 -34.70 -6.26
C VAL A 304 -2.10 -33.24 -5.81
N THR A 305 -1.13 -32.47 -6.28
CA THR A 305 -1.02 -31.05 -6.00
C THR A 305 -1.24 -30.23 -7.26
N SER A 306 -1.88 -29.07 -7.11
CA SER A 306 -2.00 -28.09 -8.19
C SER A 306 -0.69 -27.35 -8.37
N ILE A 307 -0.29 -27.18 -9.61
CA ILE A 307 0.86 -26.36 -10.00
C ILE A 307 0.34 -25.07 -10.61
N THR A 308 0.74 -23.93 -10.06
CA THR A 308 0.42 -22.62 -10.61
C THR A 308 1.68 -21.96 -11.16
N VAL A 309 1.60 -21.51 -12.39
CA VAL A 309 2.69 -20.80 -13.08
C VAL A 309 2.20 -19.41 -13.47
N TYR A 310 2.99 -18.40 -13.19
CA TYR A 310 2.76 -17.04 -13.67
C TYR A 310 3.60 -16.81 -14.93
N SER A 311 2.97 -16.30 -15.97
CA SER A 311 3.64 -15.96 -17.22
C SER A 311 2.95 -14.78 -17.89
N ASN A 312 3.73 -13.87 -18.47
CA ASN A 312 3.28 -12.82 -19.40
C ASN A 312 3.84 -13.04 -20.82
N ILE A 313 4.52 -14.16 -21.04
CA ILE A 313 4.95 -14.62 -22.35
C ILE A 313 4.01 -15.74 -22.82
N GLY A 314 3.45 -15.57 -24.03
CA GLY A 314 2.52 -16.50 -24.65
C GLY A 314 3.19 -17.76 -25.21
#